data_47d163758c4b1b4e011a5fc7732a068a
#
_entry.id   47d163758c4b1b4e011a5fc7732a068a
#
_cell.length_a   1.000
_cell.length_b   1.000
_cell.length_c   1.000
_cell.angle_alpha   90.00
_cell.angle_beta   90.00
_cell.angle_gamma   90.00
#
_symmetry.space_group_name_H-M   'P 1'
#
loop_
_entity.id
_entity.type
_entity.pdbx_description
1 polymer ?
#
loop_
_entity_poly.entity_id
_entity_poly.type
_entity_poly.pdbx_seq_one_letter_code
_entity_poly.pdbx_strand_id
1 'polypeptide(L)'
;MLDAAVELMGRGGRGGTVRVQGQSMLPTLLPDELLAVEFGSQRLRAGDMLLFRQADYLVVHRLLGRARRRGAARRLRTRGDGVLGLDPPVDPSRIVGRAIAVKRGEQWRGFESRAARIYARGLAWHDLFWAATGVAAYFVDRVLRRLRLPRGLVRGVGAVDRWLLRRVHGLLFDRFHPPVAPPAEAAPGRPAPNGTADILTSGPNR
;
A
#
# COMPACT_ATOMS: atom_id res chain seq x y z
N MET A 1 18.39 10.99 -10.30
CA MET A 1 18.80 9.56 -10.22
C MET A 1 17.62 8.62 -10.14
N LEU A 2 16.59 8.88 -9.31
CA LEU A 2 15.40 8.04 -9.21
C LEU A 2 14.61 7.97 -10.53
N ASP A 3 14.51 9.10 -11.25
CA ASP A 3 13.82 9.16 -12.55
C ASP A 3 14.46 8.27 -13.61
N ALA A 4 15.78 8.20 -13.65
CA ALA A 4 16.50 7.33 -14.57
C ALA A 4 16.31 5.85 -14.24
N ALA A 5 16.27 5.47 -12.95
CA ALA A 5 16.02 4.09 -12.54
C ALA A 5 14.60 3.64 -12.88
N VAL A 6 13.60 4.49 -12.65
CA VAL A 6 12.20 4.21 -12.98
C VAL A 6 11.98 4.18 -14.49
N GLU A 7 12.66 5.04 -15.23
CA GLU A 7 12.59 5.09 -16.70
C GLU A 7 13.29 3.88 -17.34
N LEU A 8 14.42 3.43 -16.78
CA LEU A 8 15.09 2.19 -17.17
C LEU A 8 14.24 0.95 -16.88
N MET A 9 13.56 0.91 -15.74
CA MET A 9 12.60 -0.16 -15.40
C MET A 9 11.42 -0.20 -16.38
N GLY A 10 10.93 0.97 -16.83
CA GLY A 10 9.85 1.06 -17.82
C GLY A 10 10.26 0.72 -19.25
N ARG A 11 11.53 0.89 -19.61
CA ARG A 11 12.05 0.58 -20.97
C ARG A 11 12.40 -0.89 -21.18
N GLY A 12 12.68 -1.64 -20.09
CA GLY A 12 13.13 -3.04 -20.14
C GLY A 12 12.04 -4.09 -20.20
N GLY A 13 10.76 -3.74 -19.92
CA GLY A 13 9.68 -4.71 -19.84
C GLY A 13 8.40 -4.14 -19.23
N ARG A 14 7.34 -4.93 -19.24
CA ARG A 14 6.04 -4.55 -18.64
C ARG A 14 6.02 -4.64 -17.12
N GLY A 15 7.08 -5.06 -16.47
CA GLY A 15 7.15 -5.29 -15.04
C GLY A 15 8.56 -5.23 -14.48
N GLY A 16 8.71 -5.35 -13.18
CA GLY A 16 9.98 -5.41 -12.47
C GLY A 16 9.78 -5.83 -11.02
N THR A 17 10.89 -6.00 -10.31
CA THR A 17 10.88 -6.28 -8.87
C THR A 17 11.47 -5.13 -8.08
N VAL A 18 10.84 -4.85 -6.94
CA VAL A 18 11.28 -3.80 -6.02
C VAL A 18 11.32 -4.37 -4.60
N ARG A 19 12.32 -3.97 -3.82
CA ARG A 19 12.43 -4.38 -2.41
C ARG A 19 11.60 -3.44 -1.54
N VAL A 20 10.77 -4.02 -0.69
CA VAL A 20 9.97 -3.28 0.29
C VAL A 20 10.86 -2.81 1.42
N GLN A 21 10.87 -1.51 1.67
CA GLN A 21 11.52 -0.91 2.85
C GLN A 21 10.47 -0.26 3.75
N GLY A 22 10.73 -0.30 5.07
CA GLY A 22 9.85 0.31 6.05
C GLY A 22 8.61 -0.51 6.40
N GLN A 23 7.67 0.11 7.11
CA GLN A 23 6.59 -0.60 7.81
C GLN A 23 5.18 -0.07 7.50
N SER A 24 5.06 0.90 6.59
CA SER A 24 3.76 1.54 6.31
C SER A 24 2.72 0.59 5.73
N MET A 25 3.16 -0.51 5.10
CA MET A 25 2.29 -1.53 4.50
C MET A 25 2.09 -2.76 5.38
N LEU A 26 2.58 -2.74 6.63
CA LEU A 26 2.26 -3.83 7.57
C LEU A 26 0.76 -3.91 7.81
N PRO A 27 0.20 -5.10 7.92
CA PRO A 27 0.84 -6.42 7.85
C PRO A 27 0.90 -7.04 6.44
N THR A 28 0.39 -6.34 5.42
CA THR A 28 0.28 -6.88 4.05
C THR A 28 1.64 -7.13 3.41
N LEU A 29 2.57 -6.19 3.53
CA LEU A 29 3.94 -6.33 3.07
C LEU A 29 4.87 -6.21 4.27
N LEU A 30 5.84 -7.11 4.33
CA LEU A 30 6.89 -7.10 5.35
C LEU A 30 8.12 -6.37 4.80
N PRO A 31 8.94 -5.75 5.67
CA PRO A 31 10.24 -5.24 5.27
C PRO A 31 11.07 -6.34 4.59
N ASP A 32 11.88 -5.95 3.62
CA ASP A 32 12.80 -6.80 2.84
C ASP A 32 12.12 -7.79 1.86
N GLU A 33 10.80 -7.90 1.83
CA GLU A 33 10.11 -8.68 0.81
C GLU A 33 10.34 -8.09 -0.59
N LEU A 34 10.41 -8.95 -1.61
CA LEU A 34 10.45 -8.54 -3.01
C LEU A 34 9.02 -8.43 -3.54
N LEU A 35 8.70 -7.30 -4.11
CA LEU A 35 7.41 -6.99 -4.70
C LEU A 35 7.52 -6.99 -6.22
N ALA A 36 6.73 -7.81 -6.89
CA ALA A 36 6.59 -7.77 -8.34
C ALA A 36 5.60 -6.66 -8.72
N VAL A 37 5.99 -5.79 -9.64
CA VAL A 37 5.22 -4.63 -10.08
C VAL A 37 5.03 -4.68 -11.59
N GLU A 38 3.78 -4.48 -12.02
CA GLU A 38 3.41 -4.23 -13.41
C GLU A 38 3.45 -2.72 -13.67
N PHE A 39 4.31 -2.27 -14.61
CA PHE A 39 4.45 -0.86 -14.95
C PHE A 39 3.37 -0.40 -15.94
N GLY A 40 3.03 0.90 -15.89
CA GLY A 40 2.10 1.50 -16.83
C GLY A 40 0.66 0.95 -16.77
N SER A 41 0.27 0.28 -15.68
CA SER A 41 -1.06 -0.28 -15.52
C SER A 41 -2.14 0.82 -15.53
N GLN A 42 -3.04 0.78 -16.51
CA GLN A 42 -4.09 1.79 -16.66
C GLN A 42 -5.39 1.43 -15.94
N ARG A 43 -5.57 0.16 -15.54
CA ARG A 43 -6.81 -0.33 -14.91
C ARG A 43 -6.68 -0.42 -13.40
N LEU A 44 -6.60 0.70 -12.72
CA LEU A 44 -6.50 0.77 -11.27
C LEU A 44 -7.87 0.60 -10.61
N ARG A 45 -7.94 -0.24 -9.58
CA ARG A 45 -9.14 -0.58 -8.81
C ARG A 45 -8.89 -0.36 -7.31
N ALA A 46 -9.94 -0.01 -6.57
CA ALA A 46 -9.84 0.04 -5.10
C ALA A 46 -9.37 -1.32 -4.57
N GLY A 47 -8.40 -1.27 -3.67
CA GLY A 47 -7.69 -2.42 -3.13
C GLY A 47 -6.32 -2.69 -3.78
N ASP A 48 -6.05 -2.20 -4.99
CA ASP A 48 -4.75 -2.35 -5.63
C ASP A 48 -3.65 -1.66 -4.80
N MET A 49 -2.49 -2.28 -4.71
CA MET A 49 -1.29 -1.64 -4.16
C MET A 49 -0.54 -0.95 -5.29
N LEU A 50 -0.38 0.35 -5.15
CA LEU A 50 0.23 1.20 -6.17
C LEU A 50 1.65 1.58 -5.76
N LEU A 51 2.58 1.44 -6.71
CA LEU A 51 3.90 2.04 -6.64
C LEU A 51 3.81 3.42 -7.28
N PHE A 52 4.13 4.48 -6.54
CA PHE A 52 4.08 5.85 -7.02
C PHE A 52 5.22 6.72 -6.47
N ARG A 53 5.50 7.81 -7.16
CA ARG A 53 6.52 8.79 -6.75
C ARG A 53 5.97 9.76 -5.73
N GLN A 54 6.70 9.92 -4.63
CA GLN A 54 6.44 10.92 -3.61
C GLN A 54 7.75 11.66 -3.28
N ALA A 55 7.84 12.93 -3.68
CA ALA A 55 9.12 13.64 -3.67
C ALA A 55 10.23 12.83 -4.37
N ASP A 56 11.32 12.52 -3.70
CA ASP A 56 12.50 11.87 -4.25
C ASP A 56 12.55 10.35 -3.99
N TYR A 57 11.44 9.74 -3.54
CA TYR A 57 11.36 8.32 -3.25
C TYR A 57 10.11 7.66 -3.82
N LEU A 58 10.15 6.33 -3.90
CA LEU A 58 9.01 5.51 -4.31
C LEU A 58 8.26 5.02 -3.08
N VAL A 59 6.93 5.05 -3.16
CA VAL A 59 6.02 4.61 -2.11
C VAL A 59 5.12 3.52 -2.65
N VAL A 60 4.88 2.49 -1.86
CA VAL A 60 3.84 1.49 -2.13
C VAL A 60 2.74 1.66 -1.11
N HIS A 61 1.54 2.05 -1.55
CA HIS A 61 0.36 2.16 -0.70
C HIS A 61 -0.89 1.61 -1.39
N ARG A 62 -1.92 1.32 -0.61
CA ARG A 62 -3.19 0.78 -1.10
C ARG A 62 -4.08 1.88 -1.67
N LEU A 63 -4.62 1.65 -2.86
CA LEU A 63 -5.64 2.51 -3.47
C LEU A 63 -6.98 2.30 -2.76
N LEU A 64 -7.50 3.35 -2.15
CA LEU A 64 -8.82 3.35 -1.51
C LEU A 64 -9.93 3.79 -2.47
N GLY A 65 -9.57 4.54 -3.49
CA GLY A 65 -10.50 5.06 -4.49
C GLY A 65 -10.05 6.36 -5.13
N ARG A 66 -10.99 7.05 -5.75
CA ARG A 66 -10.71 8.34 -6.41
C ARG A 66 -11.20 9.49 -5.55
N ALA A 67 -10.36 10.49 -5.33
CA ALA A 67 -10.76 11.73 -4.69
C ALA A 67 -11.48 12.61 -5.72
N ARG A 68 -12.76 12.91 -5.45
CA ARG A 68 -13.52 13.88 -6.25
C ARG A 68 -13.32 15.27 -5.65
N ARG A 69 -12.80 16.19 -6.43
CA ARG A 69 -12.83 17.62 -6.14
C ARG A 69 -13.53 18.30 -7.32
N ARG A 70 -14.58 19.07 -7.07
CA ARG A 70 -15.26 19.83 -8.14
C ARG A 70 -14.24 20.66 -8.92
N GLY A 71 -14.20 20.50 -10.25
CA GLY A 71 -13.34 21.29 -11.13
C GLY A 71 -11.85 20.92 -11.18
N ALA A 72 -11.41 19.87 -10.47
CA ALA A 72 -10.01 19.46 -10.47
C ALA A 72 -9.82 18.09 -11.13
N ALA A 73 -8.59 17.84 -11.63
CA ALA A 73 -8.19 16.54 -12.15
C ALA A 73 -8.47 15.42 -11.14
N ARG A 74 -8.85 14.24 -11.64
CA ARG A 74 -9.14 13.06 -10.81
C ARG A 74 -7.87 12.63 -10.09
N ARG A 75 -7.81 12.82 -8.79
CA ARG A 75 -6.70 12.34 -7.95
C ARG A 75 -7.04 11.01 -7.30
N LEU A 76 -6.01 10.26 -6.94
CA LEU A 76 -6.14 8.98 -6.25
C LEU A 76 -5.99 9.19 -4.74
N ARG A 77 -6.79 8.45 -3.98
CA ARG A 77 -6.70 8.41 -2.52
C ARG A 77 -6.04 7.11 -2.12
N THR A 78 -4.89 7.21 -1.48
CA THR A 78 -4.07 6.07 -1.05
C THR A 78 -3.85 6.10 0.45
N ARG A 79 -3.41 4.97 1.00
CA ARG A 79 -3.02 4.82 2.41
C ARG A 79 -2.13 3.60 2.58
N GLY A 80 -1.15 3.67 3.48
CA GLY A 80 -0.44 2.49 3.95
C GLY A 80 -1.28 1.68 4.93
N ASP A 81 -1.30 0.36 4.81
CA ASP A 81 -2.12 -0.54 5.66
C ASP A 81 -1.78 -0.43 7.15
N GLY A 82 -0.53 -0.07 7.48
CA GLY A 82 -0.05 0.12 8.86
C GLY A 82 -0.17 1.56 9.39
N VAL A 83 -0.63 2.51 8.58
CA VAL A 83 -0.67 3.94 8.92
C VAL A 83 -2.09 4.39 9.18
N LEU A 84 -2.31 5.29 10.15
CA LEU A 84 -3.66 5.79 10.49
C LEU A 84 -4.17 6.88 9.54
N GLY A 85 -3.26 7.68 8.94
CA GLY A 85 -3.61 8.80 8.09
C GLY A 85 -3.82 8.40 6.64
N LEU A 86 -4.60 9.20 5.90
CA LEU A 86 -4.64 9.15 4.45
C LEU A 86 -3.44 9.90 3.87
N ASP A 87 -2.94 9.42 2.76
CA ASP A 87 -1.95 10.17 2.00
C ASP A 87 -2.55 11.45 1.42
N PRO A 88 -1.74 12.48 1.15
CA PRO A 88 -2.13 13.55 0.26
C PRO A 88 -2.62 12.97 -1.08
N PRO A 89 -3.66 13.56 -1.70
CA PRO A 89 -4.20 13.04 -2.95
C PRO A 89 -3.13 12.92 -4.03
N VAL A 90 -2.92 11.69 -4.53
CA VAL A 90 -1.89 11.35 -5.51
C VAL A 90 -2.36 11.65 -6.92
N ASP A 91 -1.53 12.33 -7.71
CA ASP A 91 -1.77 12.55 -9.13
C ASP A 91 -1.56 11.24 -9.90
N PRO A 92 -2.47 10.84 -10.81
CA PRO A 92 -2.28 9.64 -11.62
C PRO A 92 -0.96 9.59 -12.41
N SER A 93 -0.42 10.74 -12.81
CA SER A 93 0.86 10.83 -13.52
C SER A 93 2.08 10.38 -12.67
N ARG A 94 1.93 10.37 -11.36
CA ARG A 94 2.97 9.88 -10.42
C ARG A 94 2.96 8.37 -10.23
N ILE A 95 1.95 7.65 -10.75
CA ILE A 95 1.89 6.20 -10.64
C ILE A 95 2.92 5.58 -11.57
N VAL A 96 3.80 4.78 -11.00
CA VAL A 96 4.81 4.01 -11.70
C VAL A 96 4.25 2.66 -12.12
N GLY A 97 3.52 2.00 -11.21
CA GLY A 97 2.97 0.69 -11.48
C GLY A 97 2.05 0.16 -10.37
N ARG A 98 1.63 -1.07 -10.54
CA ARG A 98 0.75 -1.81 -9.64
C ARG A 98 1.43 -3.09 -9.18
N ALA A 99 1.41 -3.37 -7.88
CA ALA A 99 1.90 -4.63 -7.36
C ALA A 99 1.00 -5.79 -7.81
N ILE A 100 1.61 -6.87 -8.30
CA ILE A 100 0.93 -8.07 -8.78
C ILE A 100 1.24 -9.31 -7.94
N ALA A 101 2.40 -9.37 -7.30
CA ALA A 101 2.77 -10.45 -6.38
C ALA A 101 3.85 -9.99 -5.40
N VAL A 102 4.02 -10.74 -4.31
CA VAL A 102 5.10 -10.57 -3.32
C VAL A 102 5.81 -11.89 -3.09
N LYS A 103 7.13 -11.86 -2.94
CA LYS A 103 7.91 -13.03 -2.54
C LYS A 103 7.96 -13.09 -1.01
N ARG A 104 7.28 -14.09 -0.43
CA ARG A 104 7.27 -14.38 1.00
C ARG A 104 7.97 -15.71 1.25
N GLY A 105 9.10 -15.67 1.92
CA GLY A 105 10.02 -16.81 1.95
C GLY A 105 10.45 -17.19 0.53
N GLU A 106 10.31 -18.46 0.17
CA GLU A 106 10.67 -18.93 -1.18
C GLU A 106 9.50 -18.90 -2.19
N GLN A 107 8.31 -18.49 -1.77
CA GLN A 107 7.11 -18.52 -2.61
C GLN A 107 6.66 -17.13 -3.03
N TRP A 108 6.27 -17.01 -4.30
CA TRP A 108 5.54 -15.84 -4.79
C TRP A 108 4.05 -15.98 -4.48
N ARG A 109 3.45 -14.94 -3.91
CA ARG A 109 2.03 -14.83 -3.56
C ARG A 109 1.35 -13.77 -4.41
N GLY A 110 0.36 -14.18 -5.20
CA GLY A 110 -0.30 -13.31 -6.19
C GLY A 110 -1.43 -12.47 -5.61
N PHE A 111 -1.58 -11.24 -6.13
CA PHE A 111 -2.65 -10.30 -5.76
C PHE A 111 -3.81 -10.28 -6.76
N GLU A 112 -3.72 -11.02 -7.87
CA GLU A 112 -4.69 -10.91 -8.96
C GLU A 112 -5.83 -11.93 -8.93
N SER A 113 -5.77 -12.94 -8.06
CA SER A 113 -6.85 -13.91 -7.92
C SER A 113 -8.17 -13.21 -7.51
N ARG A 114 -9.31 -13.83 -7.84
CA ARG A 114 -10.61 -13.28 -7.42
C ARG A 114 -10.69 -13.13 -5.89
N ALA A 115 -10.19 -14.11 -5.16
CA ALA A 115 -10.16 -14.08 -3.70
C ALA A 115 -9.27 -12.95 -3.17
N ALA A 116 -8.05 -12.78 -3.69
CA ALA A 116 -7.14 -11.70 -3.33
C ALA A 116 -7.77 -10.32 -3.59
N ARG A 117 -8.43 -10.15 -4.73
CA ARG A 117 -9.12 -8.89 -5.06
C ARG A 117 -10.31 -8.58 -4.16
N ILE A 118 -11.10 -9.59 -3.76
CA ILE A 118 -12.19 -9.38 -2.79
C ILE A 118 -11.61 -8.98 -1.44
N TYR A 119 -10.58 -9.68 -0.97
CA TYR A 119 -9.89 -9.39 0.27
C TYR A 119 -9.27 -7.97 0.28
N ALA A 120 -8.56 -7.60 -0.78
CA ALA A 120 -7.96 -6.28 -0.94
C ALA A 120 -9.00 -5.15 -0.93
N ARG A 121 -10.18 -5.38 -1.54
CA ARG A 121 -11.31 -4.43 -1.45
C ARG A 121 -11.85 -4.32 -0.04
N GLY A 122 -11.98 -5.45 0.66
CA GLY A 122 -12.39 -5.46 2.08
C GLY A 122 -11.47 -4.61 2.94
N LEU A 123 -10.15 -4.74 2.76
CA LEU A 123 -9.16 -3.90 3.44
C LEU A 123 -9.32 -2.42 3.08
N ALA A 124 -9.49 -2.10 1.79
CA ALA A 124 -9.69 -0.71 1.37
C ALA A 124 -10.97 -0.09 1.94
N TRP A 125 -12.06 -0.84 2.05
CA TRP A 125 -13.30 -0.40 2.71
C TRP A 125 -13.11 -0.21 4.22
N HIS A 126 -12.45 -1.14 4.88
CA HIS A 126 -12.07 -1.02 6.29
C HIS A 126 -11.26 0.26 6.54
N ASP A 127 -10.25 0.51 5.72
CA ASP A 127 -9.40 1.69 5.83
C ASP A 127 -10.18 2.99 5.57
N LEU A 128 -11.09 2.98 4.61
CA LEU A 128 -11.95 4.13 4.34
C LEU A 128 -12.91 4.41 5.49
N PHE A 129 -13.47 3.36 6.10
CA PHE A 129 -14.30 3.45 7.30
C PHE A 129 -13.53 4.09 8.45
N TRP A 130 -12.31 3.60 8.74
CA TRP A 130 -11.47 4.16 9.80
C TRP A 130 -10.99 5.59 9.51
N ALA A 131 -10.74 5.94 8.26
CA ALA A 131 -10.43 7.31 7.87
C ALA A 131 -11.63 8.25 8.12
N ALA A 132 -12.84 7.79 7.84
CA ALA A 132 -14.06 8.55 8.10
C ALA A 132 -14.35 8.68 9.62
N THR A 133 -14.18 7.60 10.38
CA THR A 133 -14.36 7.60 11.85
C THR A 133 -13.24 8.35 12.57
N GLY A 134 -12.03 8.39 12.02
CA GLY A 134 -10.92 9.19 12.54
C GLY A 134 -11.25 10.69 12.58
N VAL A 135 -11.96 11.19 11.56
CA VAL A 135 -12.48 12.56 11.58
C VAL A 135 -13.50 12.74 12.70
N ALA A 136 -14.44 11.80 12.85
CA ALA A 136 -15.41 11.84 13.96
C ALA A 136 -14.72 11.75 15.32
N ALA A 137 -13.74 10.85 15.47
CA ALA A 137 -12.94 10.72 16.69
C ALA A 137 -12.18 12.00 17.05
N TYR A 138 -11.68 12.75 16.06
CA TYR A 138 -11.08 14.06 16.29
C TYR A 138 -12.08 15.06 16.88
N PHE A 139 -13.31 15.11 16.37
CA PHE A 139 -14.35 15.95 16.94
C PHE A 139 -14.74 15.52 18.35
N VAL A 140 -14.89 14.22 18.57
CA VAL A 140 -15.16 13.64 19.91
C VAL A 140 -14.03 13.99 20.88
N ASP A 141 -12.77 13.79 20.50
CA ASP A 141 -11.62 14.15 21.34
C ASP A 141 -11.59 15.66 21.65
N ARG A 142 -11.98 16.52 20.70
CA ARG A 142 -12.10 17.97 20.92
C ARG A 142 -13.20 18.30 21.94
N VAL A 143 -14.34 17.62 21.89
CA VAL A 143 -15.44 17.77 22.86
C VAL A 143 -15.01 17.24 24.23
N LEU A 144 -14.41 16.05 24.30
CA LEU A 144 -13.92 15.46 25.55
C LEU A 144 -12.87 16.35 26.21
N ARG A 145 -12.02 17.04 25.43
CA ARG A 145 -11.09 18.05 25.95
C ARG A 145 -11.80 19.21 26.62
N ARG A 146 -12.89 19.69 26.03
CA ARG A 146 -13.70 20.75 26.65
C ARG A 146 -14.37 20.31 27.95
N LEU A 147 -14.77 19.04 28.01
CA LEU A 147 -15.47 18.45 29.17
C LEU A 147 -14.49 17.86 30.22
N ARG A 148 -13.17 17.95 30.00
CA ARG A 148 -12.10 17.38 30.88
C ARG A 148 -12.23 15.87 31.14
N LEU A 149 -12.82 15.11 30.20
CA LEU A 149 -13.01 13.68 30.28
C LEU A 149 -11.76 12.88 29.86
N PRO A 150 -11.57 11.63 30.38
CA PRO A 150 -10.38 10.83 30.08
C PRO A 150 -10.33 10.37 28.63
N ARG A 151 -9.14 10.52 28.01
CA ARG A 151 -8.85 10.33 26.56
C ARG A 151 -8.50 8.88 26.18
N GLY A 152 -8.40 7.97 27.14
CA GLY A 152 -7.89 6.62 26.90
C GLY A 152 -8.72 5.77 25.94
N LEU A 153 -10.02 5.99 25.90
CA LEU A 153 -10.96 5.15 25.16
C LEU A 153 -10.74 5.23 23.63
N VAL A 154 -10.58 6.42 23.07
CA VAL A 154 -10.42 6.62 21.62
C VAL A 154 -9.10 6.03 21.12
N ARG A 155 -8.02 6.16 21.91
CA ARG A 155 -6.72 5.55 21.59
C ARG A 155 -6.73 4.04 21.69
N GLY A 156 -7.43 3.49 22.67
CA GLY A 156 -7.57 2.04 22.90
C GLY A 156 -8.24 1.34 21.73
N VAL A 157 -9.35 1.88 21.23
CA VAL A 157 -10.09 1.27 20.11
C VAL A 157 -9.22 1.12 18.86
N GLY A 158 -8.46 2.16 18.49
CA GLY A 158 -7.55 2.09 17.34
C GLY A 158 -6.37 1.12 17.53
N ALA A 159 -5.92 0.90 18.77
CA ALA A 159 -4.87 -0.07 19.06
C ALA A 159 -5.38 -1.51 18.95
N VAL A 160 -6.60 -1.78 19.48
CA VAL A 160 -7.24 -3.10 19.39
C VAL A 160 -7.54 -3.46 17.95
N ASP A 161 -8.07 -2.51 17.15
CA ASP A 161 -8.34 -2.74 15.73
C ASP A 161 -7.07 -3.13 14.97
N ARG A 162 -5.96 -2.39 15.12
CA ARG A 162 -4.69 -2.73 14.48
C ARG A 162 -4.14 -4.08 14.91
N TRP A 163 -4.26 -4.41 16.20
CA TRP A 163 -3.84 -5.72 16.71
C TRP A 163 -4.67 -6.84 16.08
N LEU A 164 -6.01 -6.68 16.06
CA LEU A 164 -6.93 -7.65 15.47
C LEU A 164 -6.67 -7.80 13.96
N LEU A 165 -6.52 -6.67 13.24
CA LEU A 165 -6.22 -6.68 11.81
C LEU A 165 -4.93 -7.45 11.52
N ARG A 166 -3.86 -7.23 12.28
CA ARG A 166 -2.60 -7.96 12.12
C ARG A 166 -2.77 -9.46 12.35
N ARG A 167 -3.53 -9.86 13.38
CA ARG A 167 -3.79 -11.28 13.66
C ARG A 167 -4.61 -11.94 12.56
N VAL A 168 -5.71 -11.33 12.20
CA VAL A 168 -6.61 -11.84 11.15
C VAL A 168 -5.89 -11.88 9.80
N HIS A 169 -5.15 -10.82 9.47
CA HIS A 169 -4.39 -10.76 8.22
C HIS A 169 -3.33 -11.87 8.16
N GLY A 170 -2.56 -12.08 9.24
CA GLY A 170 -1.55 -13.14 9.30
C GLY A 170 -2.14 -14.54 9.07
N LEU A 171 -3.35 -14.79 9.56
CA LEU A 171 -4.05 -16.07 9.37
C LEU A 171 -4.64 -16.23 7.95
N LEU A 172 -5.08 -15.14 7.36
CA LEU A 172 -5.84 -15.16 6.10
C LEU A 172 -4.97 -14.87 4.87
N PHE A 173 -3.78 -14.28 5.05
CA PHE A 173 -2.95 -13.87 3.93
C PHE A 173 -2.71 -14.98 2.92
N ASP A 174 -2.20 -16.13 3.37
CA ASP A 174 -1.90 -17.26 2.51
C ASP A 174 -3.14 -17.88 1.85
N ARG A 175 -4.29 -17.81 2.54
CA ARG A 175 -5.56 -18.32 2.01
C ARG A 175 -6.07 -17.47 0.85
N PHE A 176 -5.88 -16.16 0.89
CA PHE A 176 -6.39 -15.24 -0.15
C PHE A 176 -5.37 -14.98 -1.25
N HIS A 177 -4.08 -15.16 -0.98
CA HIS A 177 -3.00 -14.93 -1.93
C HIS A 177 -2.35 -16.26 -2.35
N PRO A 178 -2.89 -16.93 -3.38
CA PRO A 178 -2.38 -18.22 -3.81
C PRO A 178 -0.94 -18.11 -4.31
N PRO A 179 -0.17 -19.21 -4.24
CA PRO A 179 1.15 -19.27 -4.85
C PRO A 179 1.03 -19.07 -6.37
N VAL A 180 1.96 -18.29 -6.92
CA VAL A 180 2.05 -18.03 -8.36
C VAL A 180 3.48 -18.29 -8.84
N ALA A 181 3.64 -18.48 -10.13
CA ALA A 181 4.96 -18.57 -10.73
C ALA A 181 5.74 -17.26 -10.50
N PRO A 182 7.07 -17.32 -10.35
CA PRO A 182 7.89 -16.14 -10.29
C PRO A 182 7.66 -15.27 -11.53
N PRO A 183 7.64 -13.92 -11.39
CA PRO A 183 7.53 -13.04 -12.55
C PRO A 183 8.71 -13.30 -13.49
N ALA A 184 8.49 -13.19 -14.79
CA ALA A 184 9.49 -13.53 -15.81
C ALA A 184 10.85 -12.84 -15.62
N GLU A 185 10.87 -11.69 -14.98
CA GLU A 185 12.08 -10.91 -14.65
C GLU A 185 12.76 -11.32 -13.33
N ALA A 186 12.06 -12.07 -12.48
CA ALA A 186 12.62 -12.63 -11.24
C ALA A 186 13.12 -14.06 -11.41
N ALA A 187 13.08 -14.63 -12.62
CA ALA A 187 13.57 -15.97 -12.88
C ALA A 187 15.09 -16.03 -12.67
N PRO A 188 15.61 -17.07 -11.97
CA PRO A 188 17.04 -17.22 -11.76
C PRO A 188 17.75 -17.36 -13.11
N GLY A 189 18.71 -16.45 -13.38
CA GLY A 189 19.52 -16.45 -14.61
C GLY A 189 19.50 -15.15 -15.43
N ARG A 190 18.62 -14.21 -15.14
CA ARG A 190 18.77 -12.86 -15.66
C ARG A 190 19.40 -11.98 -14.57
N PRO A 191 20.60 -11.40 -14.81
CA PRO A 191 21.15 -10.43 -13.87
C PRO A 191 20.11 -9.32 -13.72
N ALA A 192 19.77 -9.01 -12.46
CA ALA A 192 18.98 -7.82 -12.18
C ALA A 192 19.68 -6.65 -12.88
N PRO A 193 18.99 -5.80 -13.65
CA PRO A 193 19.59 -4.56 -14.12
C PRO A 193 20.08 -3.85 -12.85
N ASN A 194 21.38 -3.52 -12.80
CA ASN A 194 22.03 -2.88 -11.66
C ASN A 194 21.24 -1.65 -11.22
N GLY A 195 20.34 -1.80 -10.27
CA GLY A 195 19.41 -0.78 -9.82
C GLY A 195 18.26 -1.38 -9.05
N THR A 196 18.54 -2.03 -7.90
CA THR A 196 17.51 -2.30 -6.91
C THR A 196 17.10 -0.94 -6.36
N ALA A 197 15.97 -0.40 -6.85
CA ALA A 197 15.42 0.82 -6.30
C ALA A 197 14.86 0.49 -4.90
N ASP A 198 15.52 1.02 -3.89
CA ASP A 198 15.07 0.91 -2.52
C ASP A 198 13.82 1.78 -2.32
N ILE A 199 12.75 1.17 -1.88
CA ILE A 199 11.50 1.88 -1.59
C ILE A 199 11.48 2.21 -0.11
N LEU A 200 11.61 3.50 0.17
CA LEU A 200 11.37 4.02 1.52
C LEU A 200 9.86 4.13 1.73
N THR A 201 9.34 3.36 2.66
CA THR A 201 8.00 3.62 3.18
C THR A 201 8.16 4.66 4.29
N SER A 202 7.63 5.85 4.06
CA SER A 202 7.71 6.94 5.04
C SER A 202 7.03 6.52 6.34
N GLY A 203 7.83 6.32 7.38
CA GLY A 203 7.34 6.34 8.74
C GLY A 203 7.02 7.78 9.14
N PRO A 204 6.08 8.02 10.05
CA PRO A 204 5.82 9.36 10.54
C PRO A 204 7.05 9.87 11.29
N ASN A 205 7.73 10.87 10.74
CA ASN A 205 8.63 11.69 11.51
C ASN A 205 7.77 12.64 12.37
N ARG A 206 7.82 12.37 13.69
CA ARG A 206 7.45 13.20 14.86
C ARG A 206 6.05 13.81 14.90
#